data_a669307282f4b13eb61af8b38f7875ab
#
_entry.id   a669307282f4b13eb61af8b38f7875ab
#
_cell.length_a   1.000
_cell.length_b   1.000
_cell.length_c   1.000
_cell.angle_alpha   90.00
_cell.angle_beta   90.00
_cell.angle_gamma   90.00
#
_symmetry.space_group_name_H-M   'P 1'
#
loop_
_entity.id
_entity.type
_entity.pdbx_description
1 polymer ?
#
loop_
_entity_poly.entity_id
_entity_poly.type
_entity_poly.pdbx_seq_one_letter_code
_entity_poly.pdbx_strand_id
1 'polypeptide(L)'
;LASSAASDVYKRQVDGEPTIDMLGVEPRRYGDYCSKSYLKEKNEEAYSHVFITHFPDEERPAARPLRTAPCYDRMKNLGAVFGQKFGWERPNFFATDGMEQKDDWSFRRSNWFKAIEKECKNVKENVGLLDMTAFAKCRIKGPGAEEFLDKLVANKLPKKIGRINLCHALNTKGGVHSEFTIMR
;
A
#
# COMPACT_ATOMS: atom_id res chain seq x y z
N LEU A 1 -20.80 7.91 5.14
CA LEU A 1 -19.51 8.46 4.64
C LEU A 1 -19.53 9.99 4.57
N ALA A 2 -20.53 10.61 3.90
CA ALA A 2 -20.65 12.08 3.83
C ALA A 2 -20.81 12.70 5.23
N SER A 3 -21.58 12.11 6.10
CA SER A 3 -21.78 12.57 7.49
C SER A 3 -20.50 12.48 8.32
N SER A 4 -19.72 11.42 8.16
CA SER A 4 -18.43 11.25 8.86
C SER A 4 -17.40 12.27 8.42
N ALA A 5 -17.30 12.54 7.10
CA ALA A 5 -16.42 13.56 6.56
C ALA A 5 -16.82 14.98 7.02
N ALA A 6 -18.12 15.29 7.06
CA ALA A 6 -18.61 16.55 7.58
C ALA A 6 -18.31 16.73 9.07
N SER A 7 -18.42 15.67 9.86
CA SER A 7 -18.08 15.69 11.31
C SER A 7 -16.58 15.92 11.53
N ASP A 8 -15.70 15.33 10.72
CA ASP A 8 -14.26 15.56 10.79
C ASP A 8 -13.91 17.02 10.44
N VAL A 9 -14.49 17.56 9.36
CA VAL A 9 -14.30 18.97 8.96
C VAL A 9 -14.74 19.90 10.06
N TYR A 10 -15.93 19.68 10.64
CA TYR A 10 -16.45 20.48 11.73
C TYR A 10 -15.52 20.46 12.95
N LYS A 11 -15.09 19.28 13.38
CA LYS A 11 -14.18 19.13 14.51
C LYS A 11 -12.84 19.83 14.29
N ARG A 12 -12.26 19.71 13.11
CA ARG A 12 -11.02 20.42 12.75
C ARG A 12 -11.20 21.94 12.76
N GLN A 13 -12.35 22.44 12.37
CA GLN A 13 -12.64 23.87 12.38
C GLN A 13 -12.85 24.44 13.79
N VAL A 14 -13.49 23.68 14.67
CA VAL A 14 -13.85 24.12 16.02
C VAL A 14 -12.75 23.81 17.04
N ASP A 15 -12.24 22.58 17.03
CA ASP A 15 -11.32 22.04 18.05
C ASP A 15 -9.85 22.06 17.60
N GLY A 16 -9.58 22.38 16.30
CA GLY A 16 -8.26 22.33 15.69
C GLY A 16 -7.80 20.94 15.29
N GLU A 17 -8.13 19.91 16.06
CA GLU A 17 -7.81 18.51 15.78
C GLU A 17 -9.02 17.59 16.01
N PRO A 18 -9.22 16.54 15.18
CA PRO A 18 -10.22 15.54 15.44
C PRO A 18 -9.82 14.66 16.66
N THR A 19 -10.82 14.13 17.36
CA THR A 19 -10.56 13.24 18.49
C THR A 19 -10.11 11.82 18.09
N ILE A 20 -10.36 11.46 16.83
CA ILE A 20 -9.97 10.18 16.23
C ILE A 20 -9.34 10.43 14.86
N ASP A 21 -8.50 9.50 14.40
CA ASP A 21 -7.95 9.56 13.05
C ASP A 21 -9.03 9.18 12.02
N MET A 22 -9.41 10.17 11.20
CA MET A 22 -10.38 10.04 10.12
C MET A 22 -9.73 9.83 8.74
N LEU A 23 -8.42 9.65 8.67
CA LEU A 23 -7.69 9.46 7.41
C LEU A 23 -8.29 8.31 6.57
N GLY A 24 -8.79 7.27 7.23
CA GLY A 24 -9.45 6.14 6.58
C GLY A 24 -10.65 6.50 5.71
N VAL A 25 -11.33 7.62 5.98
CA VAL A 25 -12.51 8.10 5.25
C VAL A 25 -12.25 9.43 4.51
N GLU A 26 -11.03 9.95 4.56
CA GLU A 26 -10.63 11.19 3.89
C GLU A 26 -10.43 10.93 2.38
N PRO A 27 -11.25 11.51 1.48
CA PRO A 27 -11.14 11.25 0.03
C PRO A 27 -9.78 11.64 -0.56
N ARG A 28 -9.11 12.67 -0.03
CA ARG A 28 -7.82 13.15 -0.51
C ARG A 28 -6.69 12.12 -0.38
N ARG A 29 -6.85 11.10 0.47
CA ARG A 29 -5.89 10.00 0.61
C ARG A 29 -5.68 9.21 -0.68
N TYR A 30 -6.66 9.23 -1.58
CA TYR A 30 -6.58 8.47 -2.83
C TYR A 30 -5.71 9.15 -3.89
N GLY A 31 -5.51 10.46 -3.81
CA GLY A 31 -4.68 11.21 -4.75
C GLY A 31 -5.25 11.29 -6.17
N ASP A 32 -4.44 11.76 -7.10
CA ASP A 32 -4.86 12.10 -8.46
C ASP A 32 -5.21 10.89 -9.34
N TYR A 33 -4.86 9.67 -8.92
CA TYR A 33 -5.22 8.46 -9.67
C TYR A 33 -6.71 8.14 -9.64
N CYS A 34 -7.43 8.67 -8.66
CA CYS A 34 -8.88 8.50 -8.51
C CYS A 34 -9.65 9.45 -9.43
N SER A 35 -9.55 9.24 -10.74
CA SER A 35 -10.35 9.98 -11.72
C SER A 35 -11.84 9.64 -11.60
N LYS A 36 -12.69 10.50 -12.20
CA LYS A 36 -14.15 10.27 -12.23
C LYS A 36 -14.51 8.93 -12.92
N SER A 37 -13.80 8.57 -13.99
CA SER A 37 -14.00 7.29 -14.68
C SER A 37 -13.63 6.09 -13.79
N TYR A 38 -12.47 6.16 -13.13
CA TYR A 38 -12.06 5.15 -12.16
C TYR A 38 -13.08 4.96 -11.05
N LEU A 39 -13.54 6.06 -10.46
CA LEU A 39 -14.54 6.02 -9.38
C LEU A 39 -15.88 5.47 -9.86
N LYS A 40 -16.31 5.79 -11.09
CA LYS A 40 -17.53 5.25 -11.67
C LYS A 40 -17.47 3.74 -11.76
N GLU A 41 -16.44 3.18 -12.38
CA GLU A 41 -16.28 1.73 -12.55
C GLU A 41 -16.16 1.01 -11.20
N LYS A 42 -15.39 1.57 -10.26
CA LYS A 42 -15.27 1.01 -8.90
C LYS A 42 -16.56 1.05 -8.11
N ASN A 43 -17.35 2.12 -8.24
CA ASN A 43 -18.64 2.22 -7.57
C ASN A 43 -19.69 1.26 -8.16
N GLU A 44 -19.73 1.10 -9.48
CA GLU A 44 -20.61 0.12 -10.14
C GLU A 44 -20.30 -1.30 -9.67
N GLU A 45 -19.02 -1.66 -9.62
CA GLU A 45 -18.58 -2.95 -9.09
C GLU A 45 -18.93 -3.10 -7.60
N ALA A 46 -18.59 -2.12 -6.78
CA ALA A 46 -18.88 -2.17 -5.34
C ALA A 46 -20.40 -2.27 -5.05
N TYR A 47 -21.21 -1.53 -5.81
CA TYR A 47 -22.65 -1.57 -5.65
C TYR A 47 -23.26 -2.91 -6.05
N SER A 48 -22.76 -3.54 -7.12
CA SER A 48 -23.22 -4.88 -7.54
C SER A 48 -22.92 -5.98 -6.51
N HIS A 49 -21.99 -5.74 -5.60
CA HIS A 49 -21.55 -6.69 -4.58
C HIS A 49 -21.97 -6.31 -3.14
N VAL A 50 -22.79 -5.28 -2.97
CA VAL A 50 -23.09 -4.73 -1.63
C VAL A 50 -23.73 -5.73 -0.66
N PHE A 51 -24.46 -6.72 -1.18
CA PHE A 51 -25.12 -7.76 -0.38
C PHE A 51 -24.40 -9.12 -0.41
N ILE A 52 -23.21 -9.18 -1.01
CA ILE A 52 -22.43 -10.40 -1.08
C ILE A 52 -21.41 -10.43 0.06
N THR A 53 -21.29 -11.56 0.73
CA THR A 53 -20.23 -11.77 1.70
C THR A 53 -18.90 -11.92 0.96
N HIS A 54 -17.93 -11.02 1.27
CA HIS A 54 -16.62 -11.01 0.64
C HIS A 54 -15.68 -12.01 1.29
N PHE A 55 -14.85 -12.64 0.46
CA PHE A 55 -13.75 -13.43 0.96
C PHE A 55 -12.65 -12.54 1.53
N PRO A 56 -11.87 -13.02 2.52
CA PRO A 56 -10.65 -12.34 2.94
C PRO A 56 -9.72 -12.11 1.74
N ASP A 57 -9.13 -10.93 1.67
CA ASP A 57 -8.17 -10.51 0.62
C ASP A 57 -8.75 -10.56 -0.82
N GLU A 58 -10.06 -10.56 -0.97
CA GLU A 58 -10.72 -10.52 -2.27
C GLU A 58 -10.38 -9.24 -3.02
N GLU A 59 -9.80 -9.39 -4.19
CA GLU A 59 -9.42 -8.29 -5.07
C GLU A 59 -10.54 -7.96 -6.07
N ARG A 60 -10.73 -6.66 -6.33
CA ARG A 60 -11.78 -6.17 -7.22
C ARG A 60 -11.20 -5.86 -8.59
N PRO A 61 -11.69 -6.50 -9.68
CA PRO A 61 -11.11 -6.37 -11.01
C PRO A 61 -11.45 -5.08 -11.76
N ALA A 62 -12.53 -4.38 -11.42
CA ALA A 62 -12.93 -3.18 -12.17
C ALA A 62 -11.84 -2.10 -12.20
N ALA A 63 -11.75 -1.37 -13.30
CA ALA A 63 -10.79 -0.29 -13.53
C ALA A 63 -9.31 -0.70 -13.32
N ARG A 64 -8.95 -1.92 -13.68
CA ARG A 64 -7.58 -2.46 -13.58
C ARG A 64 -7.08 -2.94 -14.94
N PRO A 65 -5.75 -2.86 -15.23
CA PRO A 65 -4.72 -2.21 -14.40
C PRO A 65 -4.80 -0.68 -14.51
N LEU A 66 -4.47 0.06 -13.43
CA LEU A 66 -4.45 1.52 -13.43
C LEU A 66 -3.02 2.08 -13.43
N ARG A 67 -2.19 1.60 -12.52
CA ARG A 67 -0.77 1.95 -12.39
C ARG A 67 0.06 0.68 -12.38
N THR A 68 1.05 0.61 -13.25
CA THR A 68 1.90 -0.57 -13.40
C THR A 68 3.38 -0.22 -13.17
N ALA A 69 4.10 -1.15 -12.56
CA ALA A 69 5.56 -1.05 -12.43
C ALA A 69 6.23 -1.24 -13.81
N PRO A 70 7.45 -0.73 -14.03
CA PRO A 70 8.19 -0.97 -15.27
C PRO A 70 8.42 -2.44 -15.59
N CYS A 71 8.42 -3.30 -14.57
CA CYS A 71 8.58 -4.76 -14.72
C CYS A 71 7.25 -5.54 -14.74
N TYR A 72 6.10 -4.85 -14.82
CA TYR A 72 4.77 -5.45 -14.74
C TYR A 72 4.58 -6.60 -15.73
N ASP A 73 4.83 -6.38 -17.03
CA ASP A 73 4.64 -7.42 -18.05
C ASP A 73 5.59 -8.61 -17.84
N ARG A 74 6.83 -8.33 -17.41
CA ARG A 74 7.78 -9.41 -17.07
C ARG A 74 7.28 -10.25 -15.91
N MET A 75 6.78 -9.61 -14.85
CA MET A 75 6.21 -10.33 -13.71
C MET A 75 4.96 -11.11 -14.11
N LYS A 76 4.09 -10.53 -14.92
CA LYS A 76 2.91 -11.20 -15.47
C LYS A 76 3.27 -12.47 -16.25
N ASN A 77 4.29 -12.39 -17.09
CA ASN A 77 4.78 -13.53 -17.88
C ASN A 77 5.45 -14.61 -16.99
N LEU A 78 5.92 -14.24 -15.79
CA LEU A 78 6.44 -15.17 -14.79
C LEU A 78 5.34 -15.79 -13.92
N GLY A 79 4.07 -15.51 -14.21
CA GLY A 79 2.96 -16.08 -13.46
C GLY A 79 2.45 -15.22 -12.30
N ALA A 80 2.81 -13.94 -12.21
CA ALA A 80 2.34 -13.08 -11.15
C ALA A 80 0.81 -12.93 -11.17
N VAL A 81 0.19 -13.14 -10.02
CA VAL A 81 -1.20 -12.80 -9.72
C VAL A 81 -1.19 -11.49 -8.97
N PHE A 82 -1.89 -10.48 -9.50
CA PHE A 82 -1.79 -9.12 -9.01
C PHE A 82 -2.97 -8.73 -8.11
N GLY A 83 -2.65 -8.01 -7.03
CA GLY A 83 -3.57 -7.20 -6.28
C GLY A 83 -3.32 -5.71 -6.51
N GLN A 84 -4.23 -4.85 -6.03
CA GLN A 84 -4.14 -3.41 -6.21
C GLN A 84 -4.01 -2.68 -4.86
N LYS A 85 -3.04 -1.77 -4.75
CA LYS A 85 -2.89 -0.84 -3.63
C LYS A 85 -2.69 0.59 -4.15
N PHE A 86 -3.59 1.51 -3.79
CA PHE A 86 -3.56 2.91 -4.24
C PHE A 86 -3.40 3.07 -5.75
N GLY A 87 -4.09 2.22 -6.50
CA GLY A 87 -4.03 2.18 -7.96
C GLY A 87 -2.84 1.42 -8.55
N TRP A 88 -1.84 1.03 -7.75
CA TRP A 88 -0.70 0.25 -8.21
C TRP A 88 -1.00 -1.24 -8.26
N GLU A 89 -0.69 -1.88 -9.37
CA GLU A 89 -0.64 -3.33 -9.49
C GLU A 89 0.59 -3.86 -8.73
N ARG A 90 0.35 -4.80 -7.82
CA ARG A 90 1.41 -5.45 -7.03
C ARG A 90 1.23 -6.95 -7.10
N PRO A 91 2.30 -7.74 -7.35
CA PRO A 91 2.20 -9.19 -7.30
C PRO A 91 1.87 -9.63 -5.86
N ASN A 92 0.78 -10.37 -5.71
CA ASN A 92 0.42 -11.01 -4.45
C ASN A 92 1.20 -12.31 -4.28
N PHE A 93 1.30 -13.09 -5.36
CA PHE A 93 2.10 -14.31 -5.45
C PHE A 93 2.39 -14.64 -6.91
N PHE A 94 3.27 -15.58 -7.15
CA PHE A 94 3.53 -16.13 -8.48
C PHE A 94 2.97 -17.54 -8.58
N ALA A 95 2.08 -17.77 -9.56
CA ALA A 95 1.54 -19.10 -9.84
C ALA A 95 2.69 -20.07 -10.17
N THR A 96 2.71 -21.19 -9.48
CA THR A 96 3.70 -22.24 -9.72
C THR A 96 3.20 -23.22 -10.77
N ASP A 97 4.07 -24.13 -11.23
CA ASP A 97 3.74 -25.10 -12.28
C ASP A 97 2.42 -25.83 -12.01
N GLY A 98 1.52 -25.77 -12.99
CA GLY A 98 0.19 -26.38 -12.91
C GLY A 98 -0.88 -25.55 -12.17
N MET A 99 -0.53 -24.39 -11.66
CA MET A 99 -1.51 -23.46 -11.08
C MET A 99 -2.05 -22.54 -12.17
N GLU A 100 -3.35 -22.29 -12.12
CA GLU A 100 -3.94 -21.20 -12.89
C GLU A 100 -3.50 -19.83 -12.34
N GLN A 101 -3.18 -18.89 -13.23
CA GLN A 101 -2.72 -17.53 -12.85
C GLN A 101 -3.90 -16.67 -12.42
N LYS A 102 -4.56 -17.06 -11.35
CA LYS A 102 -5.66 -16.33 -10.72
C LYS A 102 -5.75 -16.62 -9.23
N ASP A 103 -6.41 -15.75 -8.49
CA ASP A 103 -6.82 -16.01 -7.12
C ASP A 103 -8.02 -17.00 -7.12
N ASP A 104 -7.97 -17.92 -6.16
CA ASP A 104 -9.09 -18.77 -5.79
C ASP A 104 -9.44 -18.49 -4.32
N TRP A 105 -10.32 -17.49 -4.13
CA TRP A 105 -10.62 -16.97 -2.81
C TRP A 105 -11.41 -17.97 -1.96
N SER A 106 -11.08 -18.03 -0.68
CA SER A 106 -11.68 -18.96 0.24
C SER A 106 -11.72 -18.40 1.67
N PHE A 107 -12.73 -18.78 2.46
CA PHE A 107 -12.72 -18.55 3.92
C PHE A 107 -11.74 -19.44 4.67
N ARG A 108 -11.07 -20.35 3.96
CA ARG A 108 -9.96 -21.18 4.44
C ARG A 108 -8.67 -20.75 3.75
N ARG A 109 -7.70 -21.64 3.64
CA ARG A 109 -6.48 -21.41 2.85
C ARG A 109 -6.81 -21.34 1.36
N SER A 110 -6.46 -20.24 0.74
CA SER A 110 -6.59 -20.05 -0.70
C SER A 110 -5.45 -20.73 -1.46
N ASN A 111 -5.55 -20.77 -2.79
CA ASN A 111 -4.58 -21.42 -3.67
C ASN A 111 -3.15 -20.83 -3.55
N TRP A 112 -3.01 -19.54 -3.24
CA TRP A 112 -1.72 -18.87 -3.08
C TRP A 112 -0.83 -19.46 -1.97
N PHE A 113 -1.40 -20.19 -1.01
CA PHE A 113 -0.66 -20.65 0.18
C PHE A 113 0.59 -21.47 -0.17
N LYS A 114 0.48 -22.43 -1.11
CA LYS A 114 1.61 -23.25 -1.56
C LYS A 114 2.64 -22.45 -2.35
N ALA A 115 2.18 -21.49 -3.15
CA ALA A 115 3.08 -20.61 -3.90
C ALA A 115 3.90 -19.74 -2.96
N ILE A 116 3.26 -19.07 -2.00
CA ILE A 116 3.94 -18.23 -1.01
C ILE A 116 4.86 -19.06 -0.10
N GLU A 117 4.46 -20.28 0.29
CA GLU A 117 5.34 -21.18 1.04
C GLU A 117 6.67 -21.41 0.30
N LYS A 118 6.58 -21.69 -1.01
CA LYS A 118 7.76 -21.91 -1.87
C LYS A 118 8.61 -20.63 -1.98
N GLU A 119 7.98 -19.48 -2.17
CA GLU A 119 8.67 -18.17 -2.21
C GLU A 119 9.39 -17.87 -0.89
N CYS A 120 8.73 -18.06 0.25
CA CYS A 120 9.32 -17.85 1.57
C CYS A 120 10.52 -18.78 1.84
N LYS A 121 10.42 -20.04 1.47
CA LYS A 121 11.55 -20.98 1.56
C LYS A 121 12.72 -20.55 0.68
N ASN A 122 12.43 -20.14 -0.57
CA ASN A 122 13.46 -19.65 -1.48
C ASN A 122 14.17 -18.40 -0.96
N VAL A 123 13.44 -17.42 -0.41
CA VAL A 123 14.05 -16.22 0.18
C VAL A 123 14.92 -16.55 1.39
N LYS A 124 14.51 -17.55 2.18
CA LYS A 124 15.26 -18.00 3.37
C LYS A 124 16.55 -18.75 3.01
N GLU A 125 16.51 -19.57 1.99
CA GLU A 125 17.59 -20.50 1.64
C GLU A 125 18.50 -19.98 0.52
N ASN A 126 18.00 -19.07 -0.31
CA ASN A 126 18.66 -18.53 -1.48
C ASN A 126 18.57 -17.01 -1.51
N VAL A 127 18.07 -16.45 -2.63
CA VAL A 127 17.89 -15.02 -2.84
C VAL A 127 16.52 -14.73 -3.43
N GLY A 128 15.91 -13.63 -3.02
CA GLY A 128 14.64 -13.13 -3.56
C GLY A 128 14.78 -11.73 -4.17
N LEU A 129 13.96 -11.44 -5.17
CA LEU A 129 13.79 -10.12 -5.74
C LEU A 129 12.37 -9.64 -5.49
N LEU A 130 12.23 -8.48 -4.85
CA LEU A 130 10.94 -7.88 -4.50
C LEU A 130 10.73 -6.57 -5.25
N ASP A 131 9.58 -6.44 -5.93
CA ASP A 131 9.19 -5.16 -6.52
C ASP A 131 8.66 -4.19 -5.45
N MET A 132 9.38 -3.08 -5.27
CA MET A 132 9.05 -2.02 -4.33
C MET A 132 8.53 -0.74 -5.02
N THR A 133 8.12 -0.83 -6.29
CA THR A 133 7.71 0.34 -7.09
C THR A 133 6.54 1.09 -6.48
N ALA A 134 5.59 0.40 -5.87
CA ALA A 134 4.39 1.00 -5.28
C ALA A 134 4.66 1.84 -4.02
N PHE A 135 5.81 1.71 -3.40
CA PHE A 135 6.20 2.59 -2.27
C PHE A 135 6.64 3.96 -2.77
N ALA A 136 6.26 5.02 -2.07
CA ALA A 136 6.72 6.37 -2.37
C ALA A 136 8.24 6.50 -2.12
N LYS A 137 8.94 7.24 -2.97
CA LYS A 137 10.36 7.58 -2.84
C LYS A 137 10.51 9.08 -2.88
N CYS A 138 11.01 9.66 -1.80
CA CYS A 138 11.26 11.09 -1.70
C CYS A 138 12.76 11.34 -1.57
N ARG A 139 13.29 12.31 -2.32
CA ARG A 139 14.68 12.75 -2.20
C ARG A 139 14.71 14.11 -1.52
N ILE A 140 15.38 14.18 -0.36
CA ILE A 140 15.54 15.41 0.41
C ILE A 140 16.99 15.90 0.21
N LYS A 141 17.17 17.15 -0.21
CA LYS A 141 18.46 17.76 -0.53
C LYS A 141 18.52 19.20 -0.03
N GLY A 142 19.73 19.66 0.16
CA GLY A 142 20.05 21.05 0.47
C GLY A 142 20.60 21.28 1.87
N PRO A 143 21.00 22.51 2.18
CA PRO A 143 21.40 22.90 3.53
C PRO A 143 20.27 22.63 4.52
N GLY A 144 20.60 22.00 5.65
CA GLY A 144 19.60 21.67 6.66
C GLY A 144 18.78 20.39 6.43
N ALA A 145 19.00 19.65 5.31
CA ALA A 145 18.24 18.42 5.02
C ALA A 145 18.39 17.36 6.12
N GLU A 146 19.60 17.18 6.64
CA GLU A 146 19.88 16.25 7.74
C GLU A 146 19.22 16.70 9.05
N GLU A 147 19.36 17.98 9.37
CA GLU A 147 18.74 18.57 10.57
C GLU A 147 17.20 18.48 10.54
N PHE A 148 16.60 18.72 9.37
CA PHE A 148 15.18 18.54 9.17
C PHE A 148 14.74 17.09 9.45
N LEU A 149 15.45 16.12 8.87
CA LEU A 149 15.15 14.71 9.09
C LEU A 149 15.36 14.27 10.54
N ASP A 150 16.43 14.77 11.19
CA ASP A 150 16.72 14.46 12.59
C ASP A 150 15.65 14.98 13.55
N LYS A 151 15.01 16.11 13.23
CA LYS A 151 13.86 16.64 13.97
C LYS A 151 12.55 15.89 13.66
N LEU A 152 12.42 15.35 12.45
CA LEU A 152 11.20 14.67 12.00
C LEU A 152 11.06 13.27 12.59
N VAL A 153 12.17 12.54 12.75
CA VAL A 153 12.14 11.13 13.16
C VAL A 153 12.63 10.93 14.58
N ALA A 154 12.03 9.96 15.26
CA ALA A 154 12.42 9.57 16.60
C ALA A 154 13.69 8.69 16.65
N ASN A 155 14.13 8.17 15.52
CA ASN A 155 15.27 7.29 15.39
C ASN A 155 16.53 8.07 14.99
N LYS A 156 17.70 7.52 15.34
CA LYS A 156 18.97 8.07 14.84
C LYS A 156 19.08 7.90 13.31
N LEU A 157 19.47 8.96 12.63
CA LEU A 157 19.73 8.93 11.18
C LEU A 157 20.92 8.05 10.83
N PRO A 158 20.97 7.47 9.61
CA PRO A 158 22.14 6.77 9.12
C PRO A 158 23.29 7.76 8.91
N LYS A 159 24.45 7.49 9.52
CA LYS A 159 25.62 8.39 9.47
C LYS A 159 26.53 8.16 8.27
N LYS A 160 26.53 6.96 7.70
CA LYS A 160 27.43 6.59 6.60
C LYS A 160 26.66 6.45 5.30
N ILE A 161 27.26 6.87 4.18
CA ILE A 161 26.72 6.63 2.84
C ILE A 161 26.51 5.11 2.64
N GLY A 162 25.37 4.74 2.04
CA GLY A 162 24.94 3.36 1.85
C GLY A 162 24.27 2.71 3.06
N ARG A 163 24.21 3.41 4.21
CA ARG A 163 23.44 2.90 5.38
C ARG A 163 21.97 3.25 5.26
N ILE A 164 21.16 2.33 5.78
CA ILE A 164 19.71 2.40 5.78
C ILE A 164 19.23 2.18 7.23
N ASN A 165 18.30 3.03 7.68
CA ASN A 165 17.61 2.85 8.96
C ASN A 165 16.10 2.90 8.74
N LEU A 166 15.37 2.02 9.40
CA LEU A 166 13.93 2.15 9.58
C LEU A 166 13.67 3.21 10.64
N CYS A 167 12.84 4.19 10.30
CA CYS A 167 12.59 5.36 11.12
C CYS A 167 11.09 5.62 11.26
N HIS A 168 10.71 6.22 12.40
CA HIS A 168 9.34 6.55 12.72
C HIS A 168 9.20 8.05 12.98
N ALA A 169 8.20 8.69 12.38
CA ALA A 169 7.69 9.97 12.84
C ALA A 169 6.59 9.71 13.86
N LEU A 170 6.64 10.44 14.98
CA LEU A 170 5.68 10.30 16.07
C LEU A 170 4.74 11.51 16.11
N ASN A 171 3.54 11.30 16.59
CA ASN A 171 2.63 12.38 16.96
C ASN A 171 2.97 12.93 18.37
N THR A 172 2.31 14.00 18.76
CA THR A 172 2.53 14.68 20.06
C THR A 172 2.23 13.80 21.28
N LYS A 173 1.49 12.71 21.10
CA LYS A 173 1.16 11.72 22.14
C LYS A 173 2.10 10.51 22.16
N GLY A 174 3.15 10.51 21.31
CA GLY A 174 4.11 9.41 21.20
C GLY A 174 3.65 8.24 20.32
N GLY A 175 2.47 8.30 19.70
CA GLY A 175 2.00 7.30 18.76
C GLY A 175 2.74 7.40 17.42
N VAL A 176 2.96 6.28 16.75
CA VAL A 176 3.56 6.25 15.40
C VAL A 176 2.60 6.88 14.40
N HIS A 177 3.02 7.99 13.81
CA HIS A 177 2.29 8.67 12.74
C HIS A 177 2.64 8.10 11.37
N SER A 178 3.93 7.90 11.11
CA SER A 178 4.43 7.37 9.84
C SER A 178 5.70 6.56 10.06
N GLU A 179 5.89 5.56 9.21
CA GLU A 179 7.09 4.74 9.16
C GLU A 179 7.72 4.85 7.77
N PHE A 180 9.03 5.04 7.72
CA PHE A 180 9.77 5.10 6.48
C PHE A 180 11.22 4.66 6.65
N THR A 181 11.80 4.22 5.55
CA THR A 181 13.20 3.87 5.46
C THR A 181 13.99 5.08 5.00
N ILE A 182 14.97 5.52 5.78
CA ILE A 182 15.90 6.58 5.41
C ILE A 182 17.21 5.96 4.96
N MET A 183 17.61 6.31 3.74
CA MET A 183 18.88 5.91 3.12
C MET A 183 19.74 7.15 2.95
N ARG A 184 21.03 7.05 3.31
CA ARG A 184 22.02 8.10 3.09
C ARG A 184 22.89 7.82 1.89
#